data_dc202a07a04ea7087f9e9ccaeb5f8c94
#
_entry.id   dc202a07a04ea7087f9e9ccaeb5f8c94
#
_cell.length_a   1.000
_cell.length_b   1.000
_cell.length_c   1.000
_cell.angle_alpha   90.00
_cell.angle_beta   90.00
_cell.angle_gamma   90.00
#
_symmetry.space_group_name_H-M   'P 1'
#
loop_
_entity.id
_entity.type
_entity.pdbx_description
1 polymer ?
#
loop_
_entity_poly.entity_id
_entity_poly.type
_entity_poly.pdbx_seq_one_letter_code
_entity_poly.pdbx_strand_id
1 'polypeptide(L)'
;MATADQATEGSPLKPAGDGSEAAPAAAELQKKRCKGGFSRMSHWRTAVFFLSLFLCLTVVFAFSFIIPCPERPQYKLNWSRGFSDAVTYDFLALDHANSDKVMDVLIVIRGPESSPNTSCSDQGLTSPCLFLLALDGTKGEMLWERPLGGELDWAQCGLQCPSWHCLLSHSDNLTAVNKHTGVVMWQQPRPSVLSVSLPVLGVPDLDGDRVRDVVLVLLNGTQTQLVLLSGQTGDRIGSEVLIGGGGATQSHLLHRTKDGSYFLLLQRASGVFSLPLWEIAARAKPGLGPDLKRDKHLEKTASNTMGLVPIYQSEARRLLRTKVGDDSSDLLVVSRREVALVDGPSLKRRWRFNTSSTGGFPSFGHFNRDNLLDPVVEVEDDDVRNSTKVAILDGGTGGLLWEEQLQPGAGPLRPDVVHTTNSLSVFMFWGLIRSGSNSSESGGSPCSYMLHPLYPDALLEFCHGVERIVAFRATLMESSRHAAYFLLTGPEAGEAGGTVVLTKRKLKQDVPLCSVRHIRTSQQHSDDEVQEAFNRLRFRSN
;
A
#
# COMPACT_ATOMS: atom_id res chain seq x y z
N MET A 1 -6.08 36.76 -40.25
CA MET A 1 -5.34 37.86 -39.66
C MET A 1 -4.57 37.24 -38.49
N ALA A 2 -3.35 36.80 -38.69
CA ALA A 2 -2.08 37.48 -38.60
C ALA A 2 -1.81 37.78 -37.12
N THR A 3 -0.74 37.36 -36.45
CA THR A 3 0.67 37.03 -36.72
C THR A 3 1.20 36.41 -35.41
N ALA A 4 1.89 35.31 -35.25
CA ALA A 4 3.29 34.97 -35.54
C ALA A 4 4.32 35.87 -34.88
N ASP A 5 5.20 35.23 -34.05
CA ASP A 5 6.65 35.39 -33.95
C ASP A 5 7.17 34.48 -32.84
N GLN A 6 7.91 33.42 -33.00
CA GLN A 6 9.27 33.18 -33.55
C GLN A 6 10.39 33.96 -32.88
N ALA A 7 11.27 33.23 -32.21
CA ALA A 7 12.70 33.45 -32.17
C ALA A 7 13.41 32.18 -31.67
N THR A 8 13.93 31.46 -32.46
CA THR A 8 15.25 31.20 -33.12
C THR A 8 16.41 30.98 -32.19
N GLU A 9 16.88 29.77 -32.27
CA GLU A 9 18.20 29.15 -32.18
C GLU A 9 19.35 29.99 -32.76
N GLY A 10 20.55 29.67 -32.33
CA GLY A 10 21.77 30.08 -32.99
C GLY A 10 23.03 29.51 -32.40
N SER A 11 23.40 28.30 -32.75
CA SER A 11 24.83 27.90 -32.84
C SER A 11 25.38 28.27 -34.18
N PRO A 12 26.65 28.55 -34.33
CA PRO A 12 27.35 27.94 -35.45
C PRO A 12 28.79 27.47 -35.23
N LEU A 13 29.09 26.52 -36.04
CA LEU A 13 30.27 25.82 -36.47
C LEU A 13 31.35 26.67 -37.11
N LYS A 14 32.59 26.11 -36.99
CA LYS A 14 33.78 26.38 -37.79
C LYS A 14 33.57 26.23 -39.29
N PRO A 15 34.47 26.83 -40.09
CA PRO A 15 35.26 26.01 -41.00
C PRO A 15 36.76 26.32 -41.10
N ALA A 16 37.49 25.31 -41.56
CA ALA A 16 38.86 25.33 -41.92
C ALA A 16 38.98 25.64 -43.44
N GLY A 17 40.17 26.07 -43.86
CA GLY A 17 40.62 25.96 -45.26
C GLY A 17 41.56 27.06 -45.69
N ASP A 18 42.80 26.74 -45.74
CA ASP A 18 43.89 26.78 -46.73
C ASP A 18 44.04 27.98 -47.70
N GLY A 19 45.34 28.36 -47.87
CA GLY A 19 45.85 28.72 -49.17
C GLY A 19 46.75 29.94 -49.25
N SER A 20 48.01 29.73 -49.11
CA SER A 20 49.18 30.16 -49.93
C SER A 20 49.51 31.66 -50.19
N GLU A 21 50.81 31.87 -49.94
CA GLU A 21 51.86 32.61 -50.72
C GLU A 21 51.87 34.11 -50.81
N ALA A 22 52.90 34.67 -50.31
CA ALA A 22 54.04 35.36 -50.92
C ALA A 22 54.68 36.46 -50.04
N ALA A 23 55.92 36.33 -49.79
CA ALA A 23 56.86 37.37 -49.28
C ALA A 23 57.24 38.31 -50.42
N PRO A 24 58.15 39.40 -50.29
CA PRO A 24 58.81 39.85 -49.09
C PRO A 24 58.87 41.44 -49.01
N ALA A 25 59.37 42.01 -47.97
CA ALA A 25 60.38 43.03 -47.93
C ALA A 25 60.54 43.72 -46.56
N ALA A 26 61.76 43.79 -46.18
CA ALA A 26 62.43 44.42 -45.09
C ALA A 26 61.92 45.78 -44.62
N ALA A 27 61.90 46.02 -43.34
CA ALA A 27 62.45 47.17 -42.68
C ALA A 27 62.64 46.86 -41.18
N GLU A 28 63.86 47.08 -40.82
CA GLU A 28 64.48 47.15 -39.50
C GLU A 28 63.73 48.05 -38.50
N LEU A 29 63.91 47.74 -37.28
CA LEU A 29 64.10 48.52 -36.07
C LEU A 29 63.11 48.34 -34.94
N GLN A 30 63.75 48.05 -33.89
CA GLN A 30 63.48 48.24 -32.46
C GLN A 30 62.86 47.13 -31.66
N LYS A 31 63.82 46.41 -31.19
CA LYS A 31 63.80 45.61 -29.98
C LYS A 31 63.29 46.39 -28.77
N LYS A 32 62.00 46.41 -28.49
CA LYS A 32 61.48 46.72 -27.15
C LYS A 32 61.13 45.42 -26.47
N ARG A 33 62.03 45.07 -25.62
CA ARG A 33 61.86 44.02 -24.58
C ARG A 33 60.64 44.32 -23.74
N CYS A 34 59.51 43.78 -24.04
CA CYS A 34 58.47 43.67 -23.06
C CYS A 34 58.89 42.60 -22.04
N LYS A 35 59.60 43.05 -21.02
CA LYS A 35 59.71 42.34 -19.77
C LYS A 35 58.28 42.13 -19.28
N GLY A 36 57.82 40.84 -19.28
CA GLY A 36 56.61 40.42 -18.64
C GLY A 36 56.66 40.83 -17.18
N GLY A 37 55.99 41.91 -16.91
CA GLY A 37 55.78 42.36 -15.55
C GLY A 37 54.68 41.52 -14.92
N PHE A 38 55.02 40.36 -14.42
CA PHE A 38 54.41 39.88 -13.19
C PHE A 38 54.92 40.79 -12.06
N SER A 39 54.56 42.06 -12.22
CA SER A 39 54.94 43.13 -11.28
C SER A 39 54.08 42.95 -10.05
N ARG A 40 54.71 42.59 -8.97
CA ARG A 40 54.39 43.05 -7.63
C ARG A 40 52.88 43.11 -7.35
N MET A 41 52.24 42.00 -7.31
CA MET A 41 51.14 41.87 -6.36
C MET A 41 51.77 42.16 -5.00
N SER A 42 51.43 43.31 -4.44
CA SER A 42 51.95 43.75 -3.14
C SER A 42 51.87 42.55 -2.21
N HIS A 43 53.00 42.15 -1.58
CA HIS A 43 53.07 41.05 -0.66
C HIS A 43 51.93 41.11 0.36
N TRP A 44 51.40 42.25 0.62
CA TRP A 44 50.23 42.52 1.43
C TRP A 44 48.95 41.95 0.81
N ARG A 45 48.69 42.09 -0.47
CA ARG A 45 47.50 41.53 -1.15
C ARG A 45 47.54 40.01 -1.19
N THR A 46 48.71 39.44 -1.42
CA THR A 46 48.92 37.99 -1.37
C THR A 46 48.75 37.46 0.06
N ALA A 47 49.28 38.17 1.05
CA ALA A 47 49.10 37.81 2.45
C ALA A 47 47.62 37.86 2.88
N VAL A 48 46.89 38.92 2.48
CA VAL A 48 45.42 39.03 2.77
C VAL A 48 44.64 37.92 2.08
N PHE A 49 44.99 37.55 0.84
CA PHE A 49 44.33 36.44 0.13
C PHE A 49 44.52 35.11 0.87
N PHE A 50 45.75 34.77 1.25
CA PHE A 50 46.02 33.54 1.98
C PHE A 50 45.41 33.59 3.40
N LEU A 51 45.38 34.71 4.06
CA LEU A 51 44.73 34.89 5.34
C LEU A 51 43.20 34.66 5.24
N SER A 52 42.57 35.26 4.20
CA SER A 52 41.13 35.06 3.95
C SER A 52 40.80 33.59 3.60
N LEU A 53 41.64 32.95 2.78
CA LEU A 53 41.50 31.54 2.44
C LEU A 53 41.64 30.67 3.68
N PHE A 54 42.65 30.94 4.51
CA PHE A 54 42.87 30.22 5.77
C PHE A 54 41.70 30.43 6.74
N LEU A 55 41.18 31.64 6.86
CA LEU A 55 40.01 31.94 7.68
C LEU A 55 38.77 31.23 7.17
N CYS A 56 38.53 31.22 5.86
CA CYS A 56 37.41 30.45 5.27
C CYS A 56 37.55 28.94 5.55
N LEU A 57 38.75 28.38 5.38
CA LEU A 57 39.02 26.98 5.67
C LEU A 57 38.82 26.69 7.15
N THR A 58 39.33 27.50 8.06
CA THR A 58 39.14 27.30 9.49
C THR A 58 37.68 27.40 9.90
N VAL A 59 36.91 28.33 9.32
CA VAL A 59 35.46 28.44 9.54
C VAL A 59 34.74 27.17 9.04
N VAL A 60 35.03 26.72 7.81
CA VAL A 60 34.43 25.49 7.26
C VAL A 60 34.80 24.28 8.10
N PHE A 61 36.06 24.15 8.50
CA PHE A 61 36.49 23.07 9.41
C PHE A 61 35.81 23.18 10.77
N ALA A 62 35.75 24.34 11.39
CA ALA A 62 35.09 24.52 12.68
C ALA A 62 33.61 24.17 12.61
N PHE A 63 32.89 24.63 11.57
CA PHE A 63 31.49 24.24 11.38
C PHE A 63 31.32 22.77 11.03
N SER A 64 32.26 22.16 10.31
CA SER A 64 32.24 20.72 10.03
C SER A 64 32.37 19.85 11.29
N PHE A 65 33.04 20.34 12.34
CA PHE A 65 33.18 19.63 13.61
C PHE A 65 32.15 20.04 14.67
N ILE A 66 31.62 21.28 14.60
CA ILE A 66 30.66 21.81 15.57
C ILE A 66 29.24 21.41 15.22
N ILE A 67 28.90 21.26 13.91
CA ILE A 67 27.61 20.73 13.51
C ILE A 67 27.71 19.20 13.66
N PRO A 68 27.14 18.61 14.72
CA PRO A 68 27.07 17.15 14.79
C PRO A 68 26.33 16.71 13.51
N CYS A 69 26.95 15.83 12.73
CA CYS A 69 26.19 15.11 11.72
C CYS A 69 24.97 14.56 12.45
N PRO A 70 23.73 14.85 12.01
CA PRO A 70 22.57 14.21 12.61
C PRO A 70 22.86 12.72 12.58
N GLU A 71 23.00 12.12 13.76
CA GLU A 71 23.14 10.69 13.87
C GLU A 71 21.96 10.12 13.07
N ARG A 72 22.26 9.50 11.95
CA ARG A 72 21.20 8.78 11.23
C ARG A 72 20.70 7.76 12.23
N PRO A 73 19.44 7.80 12.62
CA PRO A 73 18.91 6.84 13.57
C PRO A 73 19.36 5.46 13.09
N GLN A 74 20.08 4.74 13.94
CA GLN A 74 20.49 3.38 13.63
C GLN A 74 19.22 2.56 13.64
N TYR A 75 18.56 2.48 12.47
CA TYR A 75 17.38 1.66 12.30
C TYR A 75 17.75 0.24 12.64
N LYS A 76 17.16 -0.29 13.72
CA LYS A 76 17.26 -1.72 13.99
C LYS A 76 16.80 -2.42 12.73
N LEU A 77 17.67 -3.24 12.18
CA LEU A 77 17.51 -3.80 10.85
C LEU A 77 16.29 -4.75 10.84
N ASN A 78 16.29 -5.71 11.76
CA ASN A 78 15.19 -6.62 12.02
C ASN A 78 14.86 -6.58 13.49
N TRP A 79 13.59 -6.79 13.83
CA TRP A 79 13.17 -6.94 15.22
C TRP A 79 12.01 -7.93 15.31
N SER A 80 11.83 -8.50 16.48
CA SER A 80 10.71 -9.37 16.82
C SER A 80 10.16 -9.00 18.20
N ARG A 81 8.84 -9.01 18.32
CA ARG A 81 8.12 -8.71 19.55
C ARG A 81 7.16 -9.84 19.86
N GLY A 82 7.31 -10.46 21.03
CA GLY A 82 6.44 -11.54 21.51
C GLY A 82 5.46 -11.04 22.56
N PHE A 83 4.26 -11.61 22.55
CA PHE A 83 3.19 -11.42 23.52
C PHE A 83 2.77 -12.80 24.02
N SER A 84 2.95 -13.07 25.31
CA SER A 84 2.67 -14.37 25.94
C SER A 84 1.19 -14.49 26.28
N ASP A 85 0.68 -15.72 26.31
CA ASP A 85 -0.71 -16.05 26.67
C ASP A 85 -1.76 -15.25 25.90
N ALA A 86 -1.44 -14.90 24.65
CA ALA A 86 -2.27 -14.10 23.79
C ALA A 86 -2.79 -14.88 22.58
N VAL A 87 -3.85 -14.38 21.97
CA VAL A 87 -4.30 -14.72 20.63
C VAL A 87 -4.32 -13.47 19.78
N THR A 88 -4.21 -13.63 18.45
CA THR A 88 -4.23 -12.51 17.53
C THR A 88 -5.41 -12.59 16.55
N TYR A 89 -5.58 -11.56 15.78
CA TYR A 89 -6.62 -11.41 14.77
C TYR A 89 -5.95 -11.15 13.42
N ASP A 90 -6.68 -11.42 12.34
CA ASP A 90 -6.27 -11.08 10.99
C ASP A 90 -6.33 -9.55 10.76
N PHE A 91 -5.59 -8.82 11.58
CA PHE A 91 -5.48 -7.38 11.54
C PHE A 91 -4.03 -6.94 11.69
N LEU A 92 -3.47 -6.40 10.63
CA LEU A 92 -2.14 -5.80 10.57
C LEU A 92 -2.23 -4.56 9.68
N ALA A 93 -2.15 -3.39 10.28
CA ALA A 93 -2.17 -2.13 9.57
C ALA A 93 -0.80 -1.45 9.66
N LEU A 94 -0.41 -0.81 8.56
CA LEU A 94 0.80 0.01 8.47
C LEU A 94 0.38 1.45 8.24
N ASP A 95 0.74 2.34 9.15
CA ASP A 95 0.41 3.76 9.07
C ASP A 95 1.42 4.58 9.90
N HIS A 96 1.38 5.89 9.77
CA HIS A 96 2.17 6.77 10.63
C HIS A 96 1.45 6.99 11.96
N ALA A 97 1.94 6.36 13.03
CA ALA A 97 1.41 6.51 14.39
C ALA A 97 2.17 7.56 15.21
N ASN A 98 3.36 7.94 14.76
CA ASN A 98 4.17 9.01 15.35
C ASN A 98 4.59 10.04 14.28
N SER A 99 5.44 11.02 14.65
CA SER A 99 5.84 12.11 13.75
C SER A 99 7.18 11.88 13.04
N ASP A 100 7.71 10.67 13.03
CA ASP A 100 9.06 10.38 12.52
C ASP A 100 9.10 10.10 11.00
N LYS A 101 7.94 10.11 10.33
CA LYS A 101 7.76 9.82 8.90
C LYS A 101 8.13 8.39 8.48
N VAL A 102 8.28 7.49 9.43
CA VAL A 102 8.44 6.05 9.20
C VAL A 102 7.10 5.37 9.38
N MET A 103 6.87 4.29 8.64
CA MET A 103 5.66 3.48 8.82
C MET A 103 5.74 2.72 10.13
N ASP A 104 4.70 2.87 10.95
CA ASP A 104 4.49 2.16 12.20
C ASP A 104 3.49 1.01 12.00
N VAL A 105 3.40 0.15 13.00
CA VAL A 105 2.59 -1.07 12.92
C VAL A 105 1.48 -1.03 13.96
N LEU A 106 0.25 -1.26 13.50
CA LEU A 106 -0.89 -1.43 14.39
C LEU A 106 -1.39 -2.87 14.30
N ILE A 107 -1.55 -3.50 15.47
CA ILE A 107 -2.10 -4.86 15.60
C ILE A 107 -3.13 -4.92 16.72
N VAL A 108 -3.96 -5.95 16.71
CA VAL A 108 -4.86 -6.29 17.81
C VAL A 108 -4.49 -7.65 18.37
N ILE A 109 -4.35 -7.73 19.68
CA ILE A 109 -4.18 -8.98 20.42
C ILE A 109 -5.23 -9.07 21.52
N ARG A 110 -5.51 -10.29 22.00
CA ARG A 110 -6.33 -10.54 23.18
C ARG A 110 -5.52 -11.39 24.14
N GLY A 111 -5.35 -10.90 25.35
CA GLY A 111 -4.54 -11.57 26.38
C GLY A 111 -4.80 -11.00 27.75
N PRO A 112 -4.12 -11.50 28.79
CA PRO A 112 -4.22 -10.96 30.14
C PRO A 112 -3.53 -9.60 30.28
N GLU A 113 -2.47 -9.39 29.50
CA GLU A 113 -1.64 -8.17 29.51
C GLU A 113 -1.03 -7.95 28.12
N SER A 114 -0.70 -6.72 27.78
CA SER A 114 0.03 -6.34 26.56
C SER A 114 1.48 -5.95 26.86
N SER A 115 1.75 -5.51 28.09
CA SER A 115 3.06 -5.14 28.60
C SER A 115 3.11 -5.33 30.11
N PRO A 116 4.30 -5.35 30.73
CA PRO A 116 4.44 -5.46 32.19
C PRO A 116 3.73 -4.35 32.97
N ASN A 117 3.40 -3.24 32.30
CA ASN A 117 2.78 -2.07 32.93
C ASN A 117 1.28 -1.93 32.61
N THR A 118 0.73 -2.80 31.75
CA THR A 118 -0.66 -2.67 31.31
C THR A 118 -1.33 -4.03 31.27
N SER A 119 -2.13 -4.30 32.27
CA SER A 119 -2.97 -5.49 32.36
C SER A 119 -4.45 -5.15 32.26
N CYS A 120 -5.29 -6.15 31.96
CA CYS A 120 -6.75 -5.99 31.94
C CYS A 120 -7.28 -5.53 33.30
N SER A 121 -6.77 -6.11 34.40
CA SER A 121 -7.23 -5.83 35.76
C SER A 121 -6.92 -4.39 36.19
N ASP A 122 -5.76 -3.84 35.80
CA ASP A 122 -5.39 -2.44 36.11
C ASP A 122 -6.33 -1.42 35.45
N GLN A 123 -6.96 -1.83 34.36
CA GLN A 123 -7.93 -1.02 33.62
C GLN A 123 -9.40 -1.31 34.00
N GLY A 124 -9.63 -2.18 34.97
CA GLY A 124 -10.97 -2.57 35.41
C GLY A 124 -11.72 -3.43 34.38
N LEU A 125 -10.99 -4.08 33.47
CA LEU A 125 -11.54 -4.95 32.44
C LEU A 125 -11.48 -6.41 32.86
N THR A 126 -12.40 -7.22 32.35
CA THR A 126 -12.34 -8.67 32.51
C THR A 126 -11.20 -9.27 31.71
N SER A 127 -10.38 -10.11 32.36
CA SER A 127 -9.27 -10.81 31.68
C SER A 127 -9.78 -12.14 31.06
N PRO A 128 -9.33 -12.50 29.82
CA PRO A 128 -8.47 -11.71 28.92
C PRO A 128 -9.24 -10.60 28.19
N CYS A 129 -8.59 -9.47 27.93
CA CYS A 129 -9.17 -8.32 27.22
C CYS A 129 -8.44 -8.05 25.90
N LEU A 130 -9.00 -7.18 25.08
CA LEU A 130 -8.40 -6.73 23.84
C LEU A 130 -7.39 -5.62 24.08
N PHE A 131 -6.33 -5.62 23.28
CA PHE A 131 -5.38 -4.52 23.22
C PHE A 131 -5.18 -4.11 21.76
N LEU A 132 -5.51 -2.88 21.43
CA LEU A 132 -5.04 -2.25 20.19
C LEU A 132 -3.66 -1.64 20.49
N LEU A 133 -2.65 -2.07 19.73
CA LEU A 133 -1.25 -1.72 19.94
C LEU A 133 -0.71 -0.97 18.74
N ALA A 134 0.07 0.09 19.00
CA ALA A 134 0.91 0.72 17.99
C ALA A 134 2.38 0.54 18.37
N LEU A 135 3.16 0.03 17.44
CA LEU A 135 4.58 -0.22 17.61
C LEU A 135 5.37 0.61 16.59
N ASP A 136 6.47 1.21 17.07
CA ASP A 136 7.43 1.90 16.22
C ASP A 136 7.97 0.94 15.15
N GLY A 137 7.74 1.29 13.89
CA GLY A 137 8.18 0.46 12.79
C GLY A 137 9.69 0.34 12.68
N THR A 138 10.46 1.26 13.26
CA THR A 138 11.92 1.25 13.23
C THR A 138 12.49 0.27 14.24
N LYS A 139 12.06 0.37 15.51
CA LYS A 139 12.65 -0.34 16.65
C LYS A 139 11.76 -1.44 17.23
N GLY A 140 10.47 -1.45 16.90
CA GLY A 140 9.48 -2.34 17.51
C GLY A 140 9.17 -1.98 18.97
N GLU A 141 9.44 -0.74 19.37
CA GLU A 141 9.08 -0.23 20.69
C GLU A 141 7.59 0.10 20.72
N MET A 142 6.96 -0.07 21.88
CA MET A 142 5.56 0.30 22.06
C MET A 142 5.43 1.82 22.02
N LEU A 143 4.63 2.35 21.08
CA LEU A 143 4.29 3.77 21.03
C LEU A 143 3.14 4.06 21.97
N TRP A 144 2.10 3.28 21.88
CA TRP A 144 0.94 3.32 22.76
C TRP A 144 0.19 1.99 22.73
N GLU A 145 -0.59 1.75 23.77
CA GLU A 145 -1.46 0.60 23.92
C GLU A 145 -2.82 1.04 24.41
N ARG A 146 -3.88 0.47 23.85
CA ARG A 146 -5.27 0.76 24.24
C ARG A 146 -5.99 -0.52 24.60
N PRO A 147 -6.21 -0.75 25.92
CA PRO A 147 -7.05 -1.85 26.38
C PRO A 147 -8.52 -1.57 26.10
N LEU A 148 -9.25 -2.59 25.68
CA LEU A 148 -10.67 -2.57 25.34
C LEU A 148 -11.33 -3.84 25.88
N GLY A 149 -12.61 -3.75 26.24
CA GLY A 149 -13.34 -4.89 26.76
C GLY A 149 -13.83 -5.86 25.68
N GLY A 150 -13.98 -7.13 26.04
CA GLY A 150 -14.63 -8.16 25.24
C GLY A 150 -13.82 -8.77 24.09
N GLU A 151 -14.52 -9.11 23.03
CA GLU A 151 -13.94 -9.74 21.83
C GLU A 151 -14.01 -8.79 20.64
N LEU A 152 -13.05 -8.89 19.73
CA LEU A 152 -13.02 -8.14 18.49
C LEU A 152 -13.90 -8.81 17.44
N ASP A 153 -14.84 -8.06 16.88
CA ASP A 153 -15.55 -8.48 15.66
C ASP A 153 -14.72 -8.11 14.43
N TRP A 154 -14.25 -6.87 14.37
CA TRP A 154 -13.38 -6.36 13.31
C TRP A 154 -12.67 -5.07 13.71
N ALA A 155 -11.58 -4.75 13.02
CA ALA A 155 -10.87 -3.49 13.11
C ALA A 155 -10.50 -2.98 11.72
N GLN A 156 -10.51 -1.67 11.55
CA GLN A 156 -10.08 -1.02 10.30
C GLN A 156 -9.43 0.32 10.62
N CYS A 157 -8.19 0.49 10.18
CA CYS A 157 -7.46 1.77 10.21
C CYS A 157 -7.33 2.34 8.79
N GLY A 158 -6.86 3.57 8.67
CA GLY A 158 -6.66 4.21 7.38
C GLY A 158 -7.96 4.64 6.69
N LEU A 159 -9.05 4.75 7.43
CA LEU A 159 -10.26 5.43 6.95
C LEU A 159 -9.86 6.85 6.56
N GLN A 160 -10.23 7.27 5.35
CA GLN A 160 -9.99 8.64 4.88
C GLN A 160 -10.81 9.71 5.62
N CYS A 161 -11.48 9.30 6.67
CA CYS A 161 -12.29 10.16 7.54
C CYS A 161 -11.67 10.27 8.91
N PRO A 162 -11.57 11.44 9.35
CA PRO A 162 -10.36 12.18 9.46
C PRO A 162 -9.16 11.23 9.48
N SER A 163 -8.12 11.52 8.79
CA SER A 163 -6.97 10.64 8.43
C SER A 163 -6.24 9.96 9.60
N TRP A 164 -6.72 10.08 10.82
CA TRP A 164 -6.08 9.65 12.06
C TRP A 164 -6.85 8.62 12.90
N HIS A 165 -7.98 8.09 12.42
CA HIS A 165 -8.75 7.15 13.24
C HIS A 165 -8.61 5.70 12.80
N CYS A 166 -8.59 4.81 13.82
CA CYS A 166 -8.93 3.41 13.69
C CYS A 166 -10.34 3.19 14.24
N LEU A 167 -11.14 2.42 13.55
CA LEU A 167 -12.47 2.04 13.96
C LEU A 167 -12.49 0.55 14.33
N LEU A 168 -13.02 0.24 15.50
CA LEU A 168 -13.09 -1.12 16.01
C LEU A 168 -14.53 -1.44 16.41
N SER A 169 -15.01 -2.62 16.07
CA SER A 169 -16.23 -3.20 16.65
C SER A 169 -15.85 -4.28 17.64
N HIS A 170 -16.26 -4.13 18.88
CA HIS A 170 -15.99 -5.06 19.97
C HIS A 170 -17.10 -5.02 21.02
N SER A 171 -17.49 -6.15 21.55
CA SER A 171 -18.47 -6.25 22.65
C SER A 171 -19.70 -5.34 22.50
N ASP A 172 -20.36 -5.38 21.36
CA ASP A 172 -21.53 -4.55 21.02
C ASP A 172 -21.28 -3.04 20.97
N ASN A 173 -20.01 -2.61 21.01
CA ASN A 173 -19.60 -1.23 20.86
C ASN A 173 -18.85 -1.02 19.53
N LEU A 174 -18.99 0.21 19.04
CA LEU A 174 -18.18 0.75 17.95
C LEU A 174 -17.31 1.86 18.54
N THR A 175 -15.99 1.70 18.43
CA THR A 175 -15.03 2.61 19.07
C THR A 175 -14.09 3.20 18.02
N ALA A 176 -14.00 4.52 17.98
CA ALA A 176 -13.00 5.23 17.20
C ALA A 176 -11.80 5.61 18.07
N VAL A 177 -10.62 5.25 17.63
CA VAL A 177 -9.36 5.46 18.34
C VAL A 177 -8.43 6.32 17.48
N ASN A 178 -7.85 7.34 18.08
CA ASN A 178 -6.83 8.16 17.43
C ASN A 178 -5.57 7.32 17.23
N LYS A 179 -5.16 7.11 15.98
CA LYS A 179 -4.00 6.27 15.63
C LYS A 179 -2.64 6.80 16.13
N HIS A 180 -2.54 8.11 16.42
CA HIS A 180 -1.30 8.71 16.92
C HIS A 180 -1.14 8.62 18.43
N THR A 181 -2.25 8.60 19.16
CA THR A 181 -2.22 8.68 20.64
C THR A 181 -2.85 7.49 21.34
N GLY A 182 -3.57 6.64 20.62
CA GLY A 182 -4.35 5.57 21.21
C GLY A 182 -5.56 6.05 22.03
N VAL A 183 -5.88 7.37 22.02
CA VAL A 183 -7.02 7.92 22.76
C VAL A 183 -8.32 7.58 22.06
N VAL A 184 -9.31 7.12 22.83
CA VAL A 184 -10.67 6.92 22.32
C VAL A 184 -11.27 8.30 22.02
N MET A 185 -11.67 8.50 20.77
CA MET A 185 -12.31 9.74 20.33
C MET A 185 -13.79 9.73 20.64
N TRP A 186 -14.44 8.63 20.30
CA TRP A 186 -15.82 8.37 20.65
C TRP A 186 -16.06 6.87 20.74
N GLN A 187 -17.09 6.51 21.49
CA GLN A 187 -17.57 5.13 21.60
C GLN A 187 -19.09 5.16 21.59
N GLN A 188 -19.69 4.39 20.71
CA GLN A 188 -21.12 4.28 20.55
C GLN A 188 -21.57 2.82 20.62
N PRO A 189 -22.76 2.52 21.11
CA PRO A 189 -23.34 1.19 20.94
C PRO A 189 -23.39 0.82 19.46
N ARG A 190 -23.10 -0.41 19.12
CA ARG A 190 -23.21 -0.88 17.75
C ARG A 190 -24.63 -0.63 17.21
N PRO A 191 -24.80 0.02 16.05
CA PRO A 191 -26.10 0.49 15.58
C PRO A 191 -27.08 -0.63 15.24
N SER A 192 -26.61 -1.88 15.12
CA SER A 192 -27.44 -3.05 14.84
C SER A 192 -26.74 -4.32 15.28
N VAL A 193 -27.54 -5.36 15.58
CA VAL A 193 -27.05 -6.74 15.82
C VAL A 193 -26.60 -7.41 14.51
N LEU A 194 -26.86 -6.79 13.36
CA LEU A 194 -26.51 -7.31 12.05
C LEU A 194 -24.99 -7.29 11.83
N SER A 195 -24.50 -8.23 11.06
CA SER A 195 -23.09 -8.29 10.69
C SER A 195 -22.71 -7.13 9.79
N VAL A 196 -21.59 -6.46 10.11
CA VAL A 196 -21.01 -5.41 9.28
C VAL A 196 -20.20 -6.04 8.16
N SER A 197 -20.49 -5.64 6.93
CA SER A 197 -19.64 -5.99 5.79
C SER A 197 -18.47 -5.03 5.72
N LEU A 198 -17.28 -5.54 5.51
CA LEU A 198 -16.06 -4.74 5.36
C LEU A 198 -15.72 -4.53 3.88
N PRO A 199 -15.02 -3.42 3.57
CA PRO A 199 -14.53 -2.35 4.45
C PRO A 199 -15.63 -1.37 4.86
N VAL A 200 -15.48 -0.75 6.03
CA VAL A 200 -16.24 0.46 6.38
C VAL A 200 -15.81 1.60 5.46
N LEU A 201 -16.76 2.40 5.02
CA LEU A 201 -16.49 3.43 4.01
C LEU A 201 -16.45 4.83 4.63
N GLY A 202 -15.35 5.54 4.38
CA GLY A 202 -15.27 6.97 4.63
C GLY A 202 -15.90 7.77 3.49
N VAL A 203 -16.92 8.56 3.77
CA VAL A 203 -17.62 9.41 2.80
C VAL A 203 -17.34 10.89 3.04
N PRO A 204 -17.60 11.79 2.09
CA PRO A 204 -17.58 13.23 2.37
C PRO A 204 -18.46 13.60 3.55
N ASP A 205 -18.19 14.77 4.14
CA ASP A 205 -19.01 15.39 5.17
C ASP A 205 -20.47 15.50 4.68
N LEU A 206 -21.40 14.89 5.41
CA LEU A 206 -22.82 14.87 5.08
C LEU A 206 -23.63 15.75 6.03
N ASP A 207 -23.22 15.89 7.28
CA ASP A 207 -23.94 16.64 8.32
C ASP A 207 -23.48 18.09 8.49
N GLY A 208 -22.35 18.47 7.87
CA GLY A 208 -21.84 19.84 7.82
C GLY A 208 -20.87 20.19 8.95
N ASP A 209 -20.36 19.20 9.68
CA ASP A 209 -19.40 19.39 10.77
C ASP A 209 -17.94 19.56 10.30
N ARG A 210 -17.68 19.48 9.00
CA ARG A 210 -16.38 19.52 8.30
C ARG A 210 -15.49 18.31 8.54
N VAL A 211 -16.02 17.29 9.14
CA VAL A 211 -15.39 15.99 9.29
C VAL A 211 -16.04 15.03 8.30
N ARG A 212 -15.26 14.17 7.68
CA ARG A 212 -15.83 13.16 6.79
C ARG A 212 -16.59 12.12 7.62
N ASP A 213 -17.70 11.64 7.08
CA ASP A 213 -18.58 10.70 7.74
C ASP A 213 -18.27 9.25 7.38
N VAL A 214 -18.99 8.35 8.01
CA VAL A 214 -18.80 6.90 7.90
C VAL A 214 -20.08 6.23 7.42
N VAL A 215 -19.95 5.31 6.46
CA VAL A 215 -21.04 4.42 6.04
C VAL A 215 -20.73 3.00 6.47
N LEU A 216 -21.60 2.42 7.26
CA LEU A 216 -21.63 1.00 7.57
C LEU A 216 -22.57 0.27 6.61
N VAL A 217 -22.10 -0.82 6.04
CA VAL A 217 -22.91 -1.72 5.22
C VAL A 217 -23.28 -2.93 6.07
N LEU A 218 -24.53 -3.03 6.44
CA LEU A 218 -25.05 -4.09 7.29
C LEU A 218 -25.74 -5.18 6.46
N LEU A 219 -25.55 -6.42 6.83
CA LEU A 219 -26.11 -7.59 6.14
C LEU A 219 -27.15 -8.29 7.04
N ASN A 220 -28.35 -8.47 6.52
CA ASN A 220 -29.40 -9.28 7.10
C ASN A 220 -29.87 -10.31 6.07
N GLY A 221 -29.23 -11.48 6.06
CA GLY A 221 -29.48 -12.49 5.04
C GLY A 221 -29.25 -11.94 3.63
N THR A 222 -30.32 -11.76 2.86
CA THR A 222 -30.27 -11.22 1.50
C THR A 222 -30.48 -9.70 1.43
N GLN A 223 -30.80 -9.05 2.54
CA GLN A 223 -31.03 -7.61 2.59
C GLN A 223 -29.75 -6.87 3.00
N THR A 224 -29.52 -5.74 2.36
CA THR A 224 -28.42 -4.82 2.67
C THR A 224 -29.01 -3.55 3.26
N GLN A 225 -28.49 -3.11 4.38
CA GLN A 225 -28.85 -1.85 5.05
C GLN A 225 -27.62 -0.96 5.12
N LEU A 226 -27.82 0.34 4.96
CA LEU A 226 -26.77 1.33 5.16
C LEU A 226 -27.08 2.17 6.37
N VAL A 227 -26.09 2.39 7.21
CA VAL A 227 -26.13 3.28 8.37
C VAL A 227 -25.07 4.36 8.17
N LEU A 228 -25.49 5.61 8.27
CA LEU A 228 -24.61 6.77 8.21
C LEU A 228 -24.27 7.20 9.64
N LEU A 229 -22.99 7.40 9.92
CA LEU A 229 -22.50 7.86 11.21
C LEU A 229 -21.64 9.11 11.03
N SER A 230 -21.77 10.07 11.94
CA SER A 230 -20.86 11.21 12.01
C SER A 230 -19.45 10.74 12.32
N GLY A 231 -18.49 11.17 11.52
CA GLY A 231 -17.09 10.85 11.76
C GLY A 231 -16.55 11.49 13.03
N GLN A 232 -17.12 12.60 13.47
CA GLN A 232 -16.70 13.35 14.65
C GLN A 232 -17.20 12.74 15.96
N THR A 233 -18.47 12.30 15.99
CA THR A 233 -19.13 11.88 17.24
C THR A 233 -19.50 10.40 17.26
N GLY A 234 -19.55 9.73 16.10
CA GLY A 234 -20.08 8.39 15.95
C GLY A 234 -21.60 8.30 15.99
N ASP A 235 -22.28 9.43 16.15
CA ASP A 235 -23.74 9.46 16.20
C ASP A 235 -24.35 9.11 14.85
N ARG A 236 -25.51 8.50 14.88
CA ARG A 236 -26.23 8.12 13.68
C ARG A 236 -26.81 9.34 12.96
N ILE A 237 -26.54 9.47 11.67
CA ILE A 237 -27.07 10.52 10.80
C ILE A 237 -28.33 10.02 10.08
N GLY A 238 -29.48 10.41 10.54
CA GLY A 238 -30.76 10.06 9.91
C GLY A 238 -31.21 8.62 10.15
N SER A 239 -32.04 8.09 9.26
CA SER A 239 -32.58 6.73 9.31
C SER A 239 -31.74 5.73 8.50
N GLU A 240 -31.92 4.45 8.78
CA GLU A 240 -31.31 3.37 7.97
C GLU A 240 -31.87 3.37 6.56
N VAL A 241 -30.98 3.15 5.59
CA VAL A 241 -31.35 3.08 4.18
C VAL A 241 -31.35 1.63 3.73
N LEU A 242 -32.53 1.11 3.48
CA LEU A 242 -32.69 -0.24 2.95
C LEU A 242 -32.36 -0.25 1.44
N ILE A 243 -31.50 -1.19 1.03
CA ILE A 243 -31.15 -1.40 -0.36
C ILE A 243 -31.90 -2.61 -0.87
N GLY A 244 -32.90 -2.37 -1.68
CA GLY A 244 -33.68 -3.43 -2.32
C GLY A 244 -32.96 -4.11 -3.50
N GLY A 245 -33.66 -4.99 -4.20
CA GLY A 245 -33.17 -5.60 -5.46
C GLY A 245 -32.58 -6.99 -5.36
N GLY A 246 -32.79 -7.71 -4.24
CA GLY A 246 -32.48 -9.13 -4.11
C GLY A 246 -30.99 -9.50 -4.16
N GLY A 247 -30.55 -10.31 -3.21
CA GLY A 247 -29.18 -10.81 -3.09
C GLY A 247 -28.31 -10.05 -2.10
N ALA A 248 -27.57 -10.82 -1.30
CA ALA A 248 -26.61 -10.27 -0.33
C ALA A 248 -25.47 -9.52 -1.02
N THR A 249 -25.07 -8.40 -0.47
CA THR A 249 -23.85 -7.69 -0.86
C THR A 249 -22.64 -8.45 -0.31
N GLN A 250 -21.73 -8.85 -1.19
CA GLN A 250 -20.52 -9.61 -0.82
C GLN A 250 -19.29 -8.71 -0.69
N SER A 251 -19.25 -7.62 -1.44
CA SER A 251 -18.19 -6.62 -1.41
C SER A 251 -18.75 -5.28 -1.82
N HIS A 252 -18.12 -4.21 -1.37
CA HIS A 252 -18.54 -2.85 -1.72
C HIS A 252 -17.37 -1.89 -1.60
N LEU A 253 -17.49 -0.75 -2.28
CA LEU A 253 -16.53 0.34 -2.17
C LEU A 253 -17.20 1.68 -2.55
N LEU A 254 -16.62 2.77 -2.07
CA LEU A 254 -16.99 4.11 -2.51
C LEU A 254 -16.21 4.45 -3.78
N HIS A 255 -16.86 4.94 -4.80
CA HIS A 255 -16.23 5.34 -6.06
C HIS A 255 -16.54 6.79 -6.38
N ARG A 256 -15.54 7.50 -6.92
CA ARG A 256 -15.66 8.90 -7.33
C ARG A 256 -15.54 8.98 -8.86
N THR A 257 -16.56 9.51 -9.52
CA THR A 257 -16.54 9.71 -10.96
C THR A 257 -15.69 10.91 -11.37
N LYS A 258 -15.40 11.02 -12.65
CA LYS A 258 -14.64 12.15 -13.22
C LYS A 258 -15.28 13.51 -12.89
N ASP A 259 -16.60 13.58 -12.80
CA ASP A 259 -17.34 14.81 -12.46
C ASP A 259 -17.31 15.13 -10.96
N GLY A 260 -16.72 14.25 -10.16
CA GLY A 260 -16.56 14.39 -8.72
C GLY A 260 -17.75 13.92 -7.91
N SER A 261 -18.69 13.19 -8.53
CA SER A 261 -19.82 12.54 -7.85
C SER A 261 -19.40 11.24 -7.19
N TYR A 262 -19.95 10.96 -6.03
CA TYR A 262 -19.66 9.73 -5.29
C TYR A 262 -20.77 8.71 -5.46
N PHE A 263 -20.35 7.47 -5.66
CA PHE A 263 -21.24 6.31 -5.80
C PHE A 263 -20.77 5.20 -4.86
N LEU A 264 -21.72 4.60 -4.18
CA LEU A 264 -21.51 3.32 -3.53
C LEU A 264 -21.64 2.21 -4.55
N LEU A 265 -20.56 1.48 -4.80
CA LEU A 265 -20.56 0.29 -5.63
C LEU A 265 -20.83 -0.92 -4.76
N LEU A 266 -21.86 -1.67 -5.10
CA LEU A 266 -22.28 -2.86 -4.40
C LEU A 266 -22.09 -4.07 -5.29
N GLN A 267 -21.26 -4.99 -4.88
CA GLN A 267 -21.09 -6.26 -5.58
C GLN A 267 -22.04 -7.30 -4.98
N ARG A 268 -22.83 -7.90 -5.84
CA ARG A 268 -23.78 -8.98 -5.56
C ARG A 268 -23.52 -10.19 -6.44
N ALA A 269 -24.17 -11.32 -6.17
CA ALA A 269 -24.04 -12.51 -7.02
C ALA A 269 -24.41 -12.25 -8.49
N SER A 270 -25.34 -11.33 -8.76
CA SER A 270 -25.77 -10.96 -10.12
C SER A 270 -24.89 -9.92 -10.81
N GLY A 271 -23.91 -9.32 -10.12
CA GLY A 271 -23.03 -8.30 -10.70
C GLY A 271 -22.67 -7.17 -9.76
N VAL A 272 -22.13 -6.09 -10.33
CA VAL A 272 -21.77 -4.86 -9.62
C VAL A 272 -22.78 -3.77 -9.97
N PHE A 273 -23.33 -3.14 -8.95
CA PHE A 273 -24.32 -2.09 -9.05
C PHE A 273 -23.80 -0.81 -8.41
N SER A 274 -24.15 0.35 -8.94
CA SER A 274 -23.86 1.64 -8.33
C SER A 274 -25.11 2.28 -7.74
N LEU A 275 -24.93 2.97 -6.62
CA LEU A 275 -25.94 3.79 -5.96
C LEU A 275 -25.34 5.16 -5.64
N PRO A 276 -25.93 6.27 -6.10
CA PRO A 276 -25.39 7.59 -5.82
C PRO A 276 -25.41 7.93 -4.33
N LEU A 277 -24.31 8.50 -3.82
CA LEU A 277 -24.22 8.88 -2.39
C LEU A 277 -25.25 9.94 -2.01
N TRP A 278 -25.54 10.91 -2.90
CA TRP A 278 -26.57 11.92 -2.67
C TRP A 278 -27.97 11.31 -2.46
N GLU A 279 -28.26 10.20 -3.13
CA GLU A 279 -29.54 9.51 -2.98
C GLU A 279 -29.60 8.75 -1.64
N ILE A 280 -28.49 8.12 -1.23
CA ILE A 280 -28.35 7.49 0.09
C ILE A 280 -28.59 8.55 1.18
N ALA A 281 -27.91 9.69 1.08
CA ALA A 281 -28.06 10.81 2.02
C ALA A 281 -29.49 11.32 2.09
N ALA A 282 -30.14 11.57 0.96
CA ALA A 282 -31.52 12.06 0.90
C ALA A 282 -32.54 11.06 1.46
N ARG A 283 -32.30 9.75 1.29
CA ARG A 283 -33.13 8.69 1.88
C ARG A 283 -32.96 8.59 3.40
N ALA A 284 -31.74 8.80 3.89
CA ALA A 284 -31.46 8.79 5.32
C ALA A 284 -32.10 9.99 6.04
N LYS A 285 -31.95 11.18 5.47
CA LYS A 285 -32.54 12.42 6.00
C LYS A 285 -32.63 13.46 4.87
N PRO A 286 -33.83 14.03 4.58
CA PRO A 286 -33.97 15.11 3.62
C PRO A 286 -33.07 16.30 3.93
N GLY A 287 -32.36 16.79 2.92
CA GLY A 287 -31.44 17.93 3.04
C GLY A 287 -30.03 17.58 3.51
N LEU A 288 -29.71 16.30 3.68
CA LEU A 288 -28.37 15.84 4.02
C LEU A 288 -27.44 15.92 2.80
N GLY A 289 -26.17 16.28 3.01
CA GLY A 289 -25.14 16.33 1.96
C GLY A 289 -25.44 17.35 0.86
N PRO A 290 -25.72 18.64 1.17
CA PRO A 290 -26.13 19.64 0.19
C PRO A 290 -25.06 19.88 -0.89
N ASP A 291 -23.78 19.63 -0.57
CA ASP A 291 -22.64 19.85 -1.46
C ASP A 291 -22.30 18.63 -2.34
N LEU A 292 -23.06 17.54 -2.20
CA LEU A 292 -22.83 16.34 -3.01
C LEU A 292 -23.16 16.59 -4.48
N LYS A 293 -22.17 16.37 -5.34
CA LYS A 293 -22.31 16.50 -6.78
C LYS A 293 -23.16 15.36 -7.35
N ARG A 294 -23.90 15.66 -8.43
CA ARG A 294 -24.70 14.71 -9.19
C ARG A 294 -24.11 14.48 -10.57
N ASP A 295 -24.00 13.23 -10.97
CA ASP A 295 -23.60 12.84 -12.31
C ASP A 295 -24.84 12.53 -13.16
N LYS A 296 -25.23 13.50 -13.98
CA LYS A 296 -26.44 13.40 -14.82
C LYS A 296 -26.32 12.30 -15.88
N HIS A 297 -25.12 11.88 -16.22
CA HIS A 297 -24.92 10.85 -17.27
C HIS A 297 -25.22 9.46 -16.73
N LEU A 298 -24.70 9.13 -15.56
CA LEU A 298 -24.99 7.86 -14.89
C LEU A 298 -26.42 7.80 -14.34
N GLU A 299 -26.99 8.92 -13.88
CA GLU A 299 -28.37 8.98 -13.41
C GLU A 299 -29.40 8.65 -14.51
N LYS A 300 -29.17 9.04 -15.77
CA LYS A 300 -30.03 8.71 -16.90
C LYS A 300 -30.09 7.22 -17.24
N THR A 301 -29.08 6.46 -16.79
CA THR A 301 -29.01 5.01 -17.03
C THR A 301 -29.73 4.24 -15.90
N ALA A 302 -30.13 4.91 -14.83
CA ALA A 302 -30.90 4.35 -13.72
C ALA A 302 -32.36 4.10 -14.14
N SER A 303 -32.63 2.98 -14.79
CA SER A 303 -33.98 2.62 -15.24
C SER A 303 -34.79 1.82 -14.21
N ASN A 304 -34.29 1.61 -13.00
CA ASN A 304 -34.93 0.79 -11.98
C ASN A 304 -35.49 1.61 -10.83
N THR A 305 -36.63 1.17 -10.32
CA THR A 305 -37.40 1.75 -9.18
C THR A 305 -36.61 1.90 -7.86
N MET A 306 -35.35 1.49 -7.80
CA MET A 306 -34.50 1.50 -6.60
C MET A 306 -33.20 2.30 -6.75
N GLY A 307 -32.99 3.04 -7.84
CA GLY A 307 -31.77 3.85 -8.04
C GLY A 307 -30.49 3.05 -8.29
N LEU A 308 -30.56 1.71 -8.37
CA LEU A 308 -29.41 0.86 -8.66
C LEU A 308 -29.12 0.81 -10.16
N VAL A 309 -27.94 1.25 -10.57
CA VAL A 309 -27.46 1.18 -11.95
C VAL A 309 -26.50 0.00 -12.08
N PRO A 310 -26.77 -0.99 -12.98
CA PRO A 310 -25.85 -2.08 -13.20
C PRO A 310 -24.61 -1.58 -13.96
N ILE A 311 -23.43 -1.83 -13.42
CA ILE A 311 -22.13 -1.50 -14.04
C ILE A 311 -21.51 -2.73 -14.68
N TYR A 312 -21.61 -3.86 -14.01
CA TYR A 312 -21.01 -5.12 -14.43
C TYR A 312 -21.99 -6.27 -14.18
N GLN A 313 -22.30 -7.02 -15.24
CA GLN A 313 -23.32 -8.07 -15.21
C GLN A 313 -22.64 -9.44 -15.32
N SER A 314 -21.97 -9.87 -14.28
CA SER A 314 -21.44 -11.23 -14.11
C SER A 314 -21.36 -11.55 -12.64
N GLU A 315 -21.37 -12.82 -12.29
CA GLU A 315 -21.17 -13.25 -10.91
C GLU A 315 -19.82 -12.71 -10.44
N ALA A 316 -19.80 -11.84 -9.44
CA ALA A 316 -18.61 -11.27 -8.88
C ALA A 316 -18.46 -11.69 -7.41
N ARG A 317 -17.22 -11.90 -6.95
CA ARG A 317 -16.89 -12.25 -5.56
C ARG A 317 -16.21 -11.11 -4.81
N ARG A 318 -15.38 -10.33 -5.52
CA ARG A 318 -14.63 -9.21 -4.94
C ARG A 318 -14.59 -8.04 -5.89
N LEU A 319 -14.57 -6.87 -5.31
CA LEU A 319 -14.41 -5.60 -5.99
C LEU A 319 -13.31 -4.81 -5.28
N LEU A 320 -12.25 -4.45 -6.01
CA LEU A 320 -11.08 -3.77 -5.46
C LEU A 320 -10.68 -2.59 -6.33
N ARG A 321 -10.08 -1.58 -5.71
CA ARG A 321 -9.40 -0.50 -6.43
C ARG A 321 -8.00 -0.90 -6.82
N THR A 322 -7.53 -0.46 -7.97
CA THR A 322 -6.13 -0.67 -8.39
C THR A 322 -5.16 0.20 -7.59
N LYS A 323 -5.60 1.40 -7.14
CA LYS A 323 -4.80 2.30 -6.30
C LYS A 323 -5.50 2.56 -4.97
N VAL A 324 -4.82 2.28 -3.89
CA VAL A 324 -5.30 2.60 -2.54
C VAL A 324 -5.27 4.12 -2.35
N GLY A 325 -6.34 4.69 -1.79
CA GLY A 325 -6.45 6.13 -1.55
C GLY A 325 -6.93 6.97 -2.74
N ASP A 326 -7.06 6.38 -3.94
CA ASP A 326 -7.63 7.04 -5.12
C ASP A 326 -9.03 6.52 -5.41
N ASP A 327 -10.05 7.29 -5.00
CA ASP A 327 -11.46 6.92 -5.18
C ASP A 327 -11.91 6.86 -6.63
N SER A 328 -11.15 7.40 -7.58
CA SER A 328 -11.43 7.40 -9.01
C SER A 328 -10.62 6.37 -9.81
N SER A 329 -9.78 5.57 -9.13
CA SER A 329 -8.95 4.56 -9.79
C SER A 329 -9.77 3.46 -10.45
N ASP A 330 -9.11 2.73 -11.35
CA ASP A 330 -9.69 1.56 -11.99
C ASP A 330 -10.09 0.48 -10.97
N LEU A 331 -11.03 -0.34 -11.33
CA LEU A 331 -11.64 -1.34 -10.47
C LEU A 331 -11.36 -2.75 -11.01
N LEU A 332 -10.79 -3.59 -10.16
CA LEU A 332 -10.66 -5.01 -10.44
C LEU A 332 -11.89 -5.75 -9.89
N VAL A 333 -12.58 -6.43 -10.79
CA VAL A 333 -13.70 -7.32 -10.45
C VAL A 333 -13.21 -8.76 -10.54
N VAL A 334 -13.24 -9.46 -9.42
CA VAL A 334 -12.85 -10.87 -9.34
C VAL A 334 -14.10 -11.71 -9.20
N SER A 335 -14.32 -12.64 -10.12
CA SER A 335 -15.44 -13.56 -10.12
C SER A 335 -14.97 -15.02 -10.04
N ARG A 336 -15.89 -15.96 -10.01
CA ARG A 336 -15.55 -17.40 -10.06
C ARG A 336 -14.90 -17.83 -11.37
N ARG A 337 -15.21 -17.16 -12.47
CA ARG A 337 -14.85 -17.59 -13.83
C ARG A 337 -14.04 -16.58 -14.59
N GLU A 338 -13.88 -15.39 -14.06
CA GLU A 338 -13.15 -14.34 -14.73
C GLU A 338 -12.61 -13.29 -13.75
N VAL A 339 -11.53 -12.67 -14.15
CA VAL A 339 -11.00 -11.43 -13.57
C VAL A 339 -11.18 -10.35 -14.63
N ALA A 340 -11.75 -9.22 -14.27
CA ALA A 340 -12.00 -8.12 -15.20
C ALA A 340 -11.55 -6.79 -14.63
N LEU A 341 -11.00 -5.92 -15.48
CA LEU A 341 -10.71 -4.53 -15.15
C LEU A 341 -11.78 -3.62 -15.71
N VAL A 342 -12.30 -2.76 -14.86
CA VAL A 342 -13.27 -1.72 -15.16
C VAL A 342 -12.58 -0.37 -15.04
N ASP A 343 -12.67 0.44 -16.08
CA ASP A 343 -12.14 1.80 -16.10
C ASP A 343 -12.84 2.67 -15.06
N GLY A 344 -12.07 3.26 -14.15
CA GLY A 344 -12.63 4.05 -13.05
C GLY A 344 -13.48 5.23 -13.54
N PRO A 345 -12.96 6.12 -14.38
CA PRO A 345 -13.69 7.30 -14.86
C PRO A 345 -14.98 7.00 -15.60
N SER A 346 -15.02 5.97 -16.47
CA SER A 346 -16.16 5.65 -17.32
C SER A 346 -17.02 4.50 -16.82
N LEU A 347 -16.56 3.75 -15.86
CA LEU A 347 -17.17 2.52 -15.35
C LEU A 347 -17.45 1.48 -16.45
N LYS A 348 -16.63 1.49 -17.51
CA LYS A 348 -16.71 0.52 -18.60
C LYS A 348 -15.62 -0.53 -18.45
N ARG A 349 -15.96 -1.78 -18.81
CA ARG A 349 -14.98 -2.87 -18.80
C ARG A 349 -13.89 -2.61 -19.84
N ARG A 350 -12.61 -2.63 -19.42
CA ARG A 350 -11.43 -2.56 -20.30
C ARG A 350 -11.10 -3.93 -20.88
N TRP A 351 -10.91 -4.91 -19.99
CA TRP A 351 -10.56 -6.27 -20.38
C TRP A 351 -11.16 -7.30 -19.43
N ARG A 352 -11.09 -8.55 -19.81
CA ARG A 352 -11.40 -9.72 -18.97
C ARG A 352 -10.41 -10.85 -19.23
N PHE A 353 -10.09 -11.59 -18.19
CA PHE A 353 -9.31 -12.82 -18.22
C PHE A 353 -10.18 -13.96 -17.67
N ASN A 354 -10.37 -15.00 -18.46
CA ASN A 354 -11.20 -16.13 -18.06
C ASN A 354 -10.36 -17.08 -17.22
N THR A 355 -10.74 -17.27 -15.97
CA THR A 355 -10.07 -18.15 -15.04
C THR A 355 -10.96 -18.44 -13.83
N SER A 356 -10.81 -19.58 -13.22
CA SER A 356 -11.42 -19.88 -11.93
C SER A 356 -10.59 -19.23 -10.83
N SER A 357 -11.17 -18.30 -10.07
CA SER A 357 -10.49 -17.61 -8.97
C SER A 357 -10.90 -18.18 -7.62
N THR A 358 -9.92 -18.47 -6.78
CA THR A 358 -10.12 -18.95 -5.40
C THR A 358 -10.59 -17.85 -4.44
N GLY A 359 -10.51 -16.58 -4.84
CA GLY A 359 -10.97 -15.45 -4.04
C GLY A 359 -9.95 -14.91 -3.06
N GLY A 360 -8.66 -15.17 -3.24
CA GLY A 360 -7.57 -14.47 -2.53
C GLY A 360 -7.65 -12.96 -2.65
N PHE A 361 -6.83 -12.22 -1.90
CA PHE A 361 -6.77 -10.76 -1.95
C PHE A 361 -5.75 -10.33 -3.01
N PRO A 362 -6.18 -9.78 -4.17
CA PRO A 362 -5.27 -9.26 -5.17
C PRO A 362 -4.40 -8.12 -4.63
N SER A 363 -3.18 -8.02 -5.14
CA SER A 363 -2.29 -6.88 -4.98
C SER A 363 -1.89 -6.34 -6.35
N PHE A 364 -1.28 -5.16 -6.41
CA PHE A 364 -1.02 -4.46 -7.67
C PHE A 364 0.42 -3.97 -7.72
N GLY A 365 1.11 -4.22 -8.84
CA GLY A 365 2.48 -3.79 -9.05
C GLY A 365 2.79 -3.53 -10.52
N HIS A 366 4.03 -3.20 -10.83
CA HIS A 366 4.51 -3.00 -12.21
C HIS A 366 5.39 -4.19 -12.62
N PHE A 367 4.96 -4.98 -13.56
CA PHE A 367 5.70 -6.12 -14.09
C PHE A 367 6.40 -5.81 -15.43
N ASN A 368 5.72 -5.13 -16.35
CA ASN A 368 6.14 -4.97 -17.75
C ASN A 368 6.61 -3.57 -18.17
N ARG A 369 6.69 -2.59 -17.24
CA ARG A 369 7.11 -1.18 -17.47
C ARG A 369 6.18 -0.35 -18.37
N ASP A 370 4.93 -0.71 -18.51
CA ASP A 370 3.95 0.07 -19.26
C ASP A 370 3.31 1.22 -18.45
N ASN A 371 3.75 1.39 -17.18
CA ASN A 371 3.21 2.32 -16.19
C ASN A 371 1.77 2.02 -15.74
N LEU A 372 1.21 0.88 -16.11
CA LEU A 372 -0.04 0.38 -15.58
C LEU A 372 0.23 -0.56 -14.41
N LEU A 373 -0.75 -0.71 -13.54
CA LEU A 373 -0.65 -1.61 -12.41
C LEU A 373 -1.16 -3.01 -12.80
N ASP A 374 -0.28 -3.98 -12.70
CA ASP A 374 -0.53 -5.38 -13.00
C ASP A 374 -1.09 -6.08 -11.76
N PRO A 375 -2.29 -6.68 -11.80
CA PRO A 375 -2.84 -7.39 -10.68
C PRO A 375 -2.17 -8.76 -10.47
N VAL A 376 -1.84 -9.06 -9.22
CA VAL A 376 -1.46 -10.40 -8.75
C VAL A 376 -2.71 -11.07 -8.20
N VAL A 377 -3.09 -12.19 -8.75
CA VAL A 377 -4.31 -12.92 -8.39
C VAL A 377 -3.99 -14.37 -8.07
N GLU A 378 -4.78 -14.94 -7.19
CA GLU A 378 -4.80 -16.39 -6.95
C GLU A 378 -5.88 -17.01 -7.85
N VAL A 379 -5.51 -18.02 -8.62
CA VAL A 379 -6.39 -18.72 -9.55
C VAL A 379 -6.36 -20.22 -9.29
N GLU A 380 -7.46 -20.90 -9.57
CA GLU A 380 -7.51 -22.36 -9.54
C GLU A 380 -6.68 -22.91 -10.70
N ASP A 381 -6.02 -24.04 -10.45
CA ASP A 381 -5.30 -24.74 -11.51
C ASP A 381 -6.27 -25.70 -12.20
N ASP A 382 -6.58 -25.43 -13.46
CA ASP A 382 -7.51 -26.26 -14.24
C ASP A 382 -6.93 -27.66 -14.51
N ASP A 383 -5.60 -27.82 -14.47
CA ASP A 383 -4.91 -29.08 -14.78
C ASP A 383 -4.79 -30.01 -13.57
N VAL A 384 -4.82 -29.46 -12.34
CA VAL A 384 -4.63 -30.22 -11.11
C VAL A 384 -5.74 -29.90 -10.10
N ARG A 385 -6.59 -30.88 -9.80
CA ARG A 385 -7.66 -30.72 -8.80
C ARG A 385 -7.11 -30.27 -7.44
N ASN A 386 -7.71 -29.25 -6.87
CA ASN A 386 -7.36 -28.64 -5.57
C ASN A 386 -5.97 -27.99 -5.52
N SER A 387 -5.39 -27.61 -6.65
CA SER A 387 -4.18 -26.78 -6.68
C SER A 387 -4.52 -25.37 -7.12
N THR A 388 -3.74 -24.43 -6.62
CA THR A 388 -3.90 -23.01 -6.94
C THR A 388 -2.60 -22.48 -7.55
N LYS A 389 -2.73 -21.46 -8.38
CA LYS A 389 -1.62 -20.72 -8.98
C LYS A 389 -1.65 -19.27 -8.55
N VAL A 390 -0.48 -18.68 -8.37
CA VAL A 390 -0.33 -17.23 -8.36
C VAL A 390 -0.14 -16.79 -9.80
N ALA A 391 -0.97 -15.88 -10.27
CA ALA A 391 -0.88 -15.32 -11.62
C ALA A 391 -0.72 -13.80 -11.57
N ILE A 392 0.12 -13.25 -12.45
CA ILE A 392 0.25 -11.81 -12.68
C ILE A 392 -0.31 -11.52 -14.06
N LEU A 393 -1.31 -10.65 -14.11
CA LEU A 393 -1.98 -10.25 -15.34
C LEU A 393 -1.53 -8.85 -15.76
N ASP A 394 -1.46 -8.63 -17.05
CA ASP A 394 -1.18 -7.31 -17.64
C ASP A 394 -2.33 -6.33 -17.35
N GLY A 395 -2.02 -5.21 -16.71
CA GLY A 395 -3.00 -4.19 -16.34
C GLY A 395 -3.65 -3.51 -17.54
N GLY A 396 -3.00 -3.48 -18.68
CA GLY A 396 -3.52 -2.88 -19.92
C GLY A 396 -4.45 -3.81 -20.71
N THR A 397 -4.05 -5.07 -20.86
CA THR A 397 -4.69 -6.03 -21.76
C THR A 397 -5.40 -7.19 -21.06
N GLY A 398 -5.04 -7.47 -19.80
CA GLY A 398 -5.48 -8.65 -19.06
C GLY A 398 -4.79 -9.94 -19.48
N GLY A 399 -3.72 -9.87 -20.27
CA GLY A 399 -2.93 -11.02 -20.66
C GLY A 399 -2.12 -11.59 -19.49
N LEU A 400 -1.84 -12.89 -19.51
CA LEU A 400 -1.01 -13.53 -18.50
C LEU A 400 0.46 -13.13 -18.71
N LEU A 401 1.10 -12.53 -17.69
CA LEU A 401 2.52 -12.15 -17.68
C LEU A 401 3.38 -13.21 -16.99
N TRP A 402 2.89 -13.77 -15.90
CA TRP A 402 3.62 -14.74 -15.09
C TRP A 402 2.66 -15.60 -14.27
N GLU A 403 3.02 -16.86 -14.04
CA GLU A 403 2.28 -17.75 -13.12
C GLU A 403 3.19 -18.79 -12.47
N GLU A 404 2.84 -19.23 -11.27
CA GLU A 404 3.50 -20.31 -10.53
C GLU A 404 2.49 -21.09 -9.67
N GLN A 405 2.71 -22.41 -9.54
CA GLN A 405 1.87 -23.30 -8.76
C GLN A 405 2.14 -23.22 -7.26
N LEU A 406 1.06 -23.13 -6.47
CA LEU A 406 1.10 -23.21 -5.01
C LEU A 406 0.58 -24.58 -4.53
N GLN A 407 1.15 -25.07 -3.44
CA GLN A 407 0.60 -26.26 -2.78
C GLN A 407 -0.68 -25.92 -2.01
N PRO A 408 -1.68 -26.83 -2.01
CA PRO A 408 -2.88 -26.67 -1.19
C PRO A 408 -2.52 -26.70 0.30
N GLY A 409 -3.21 -25.88 1.10
CA GLY A 409 -3.07 -25.87 2.56
C GLY A 409 -2.23 -24.71 3.13
N ALA A 410 -1.67 -23.85 2.29
CA ALA A 410 -0.92 -22.69 2.75
C ALA A 410 -1.78 -21.53 3.29
N GLY A 411 -3.11 -21.69 3.31
CA GLY A 411 -4.04 -20.60 3.60
C GLY A 411 -4.29 -19.69 2.38
N PRO A 412 -5.16 -18.67 2.48
CA PRO A 412 -5.43 -17.78 1.38
C PRO A 412 -4.19 -16.94 1.06
N LEU A 413 -3.87 -16.83 -0.22
CA LEU A 413 -2.78 -15.99 -0.69
C LEU A 413 -3.08 -14.53 -0.37
N ARG A 414 -2.10 -13.85 0.22
CA ARG A 414 -2.13 -12.40 0.46
C ARG A 414 -0.85 -11.81 -0.09
N PRO A 415 -0.75 -11.65 -1.42
CA PRO A 415 0.40 -11.02 -2.01
C PRO A 415 0.50 -9.57 -1.56
N ASP A 416 1.72 -9.07 -1.47
CA ASP A 416 1.97 -7.66 -1.31
C ASP A 416 3.07 -7.22 -2.28
N VAL A 417 3.20 -5.93 -2.52
CA VAL A 417 4.06 -5.40 -3.57
C VAL A 417 4.85 -4.20 -3.06
N VAL A 418 6.14 -4.18 -3.39
CA VAL A 418 6.98 -3.02 -3.12
C VAL A 418 7.54 -2.46 -4.43
N HIS A 419 7.31 -1.17 -4.67
CA HIS A 419 7.71 -0.52 -5.92
C HIS A 419 9.19 -0.15 -5.91
N THR A 420 9.85 -0.33 -7.06
CA THR A 420 11.25 0.02 -7.25
C THR A 420 11.41 1.29 -8.11
N THR A 421 12.58 1.91 -8.05
CA THR A 421 12.86 3.15 -8.79
C THR A 421 12.97 2.96 -10.30
N ASN A 422 13.07 1.72 -10.79
CA ASN A 422 13.18 1.38 -12.21
C ASN A 422 11.83 1.11 -12.89
N SER A 423 10.72 1.54 -12.29
CA SER A 423 9.35 1.34 -12.77
C SER A 423 8.93 -0.13 -12.86
N LEU A 424 9.50 -0.96 -11.99
CA LEU A 424 9.10 -2.34 -11.75
C LEU A 424 8.76 -2.51 -10.27
N SER A 425 8.24 -3.68 -9.90
CA SER A 425 7.90 -3.99 -8.52
C SER A 425 8.47 -5.33 -8.09
N VAL A 426 8.76 -5.46 -6.80
CA VAL A 426 8.99 -6.76 -6.17
C VAL A 426 7.64 -7.27 -5.69
N PHE A 427 7.25 -8.42 -6.20
CA PHE A 427 6.04 -9.12 -5.80
C PHE A 427 6.40 -10.09 -4.68
N MET A 428 5.68 -9.99 -3.58
CA MET A 428 5.92 -10.82 -2.40
C MET A 428 4.66 -11.64 -2.11
N PHE A 429 4.84 -12.90 -1.87
CA PHE A 429 3.78 -13.82 -1.46
C PHE A 429 4.35 -14.92 -0.59
N TRP A 430 3.52 -15.60 0.14
CA TRP A 430 3.94 -16.73 0.94
C TRP A 430 3.13 -17.98 0.58
N GLY A 431 3.67 -19.13 0.90
CA GLY A 431 3.01 -20.40 0.66
C GLY A 431 4.01 -21.54 0.62
N LEU A 432 3.56 -22.64 0.06
CA LEU A 432 4.39 -23.80 -0.27
C LEU A 432 4.40 -23.92 -1.79
N ILE A 433 5.54 -23.78 -2.43
CA ILE A 433 5.69 -24.09 -3.85
C ILE A 433 6.09 -25.55 -4.00
N ARG A 434 5.45 -26.26 -4.91
CA ARG A 434 5.70 -27.66 -5.16
C ARG A 434 7.13 -27.87 -5.69
N SER A 435 7.95 -28.60 -4.96
CA SER A 435 9.25 -29.07 -5.48
C SER A 435 9.00 -30.21 -6.45
N GLY A 436 9.67 -30.16 -7.63
CA GLY A 436 9.42 -31.09 -8.75
C GLY A 436 9.33 -32.57 -8.37
N SER A 437 8.59 -33.25 -9.12
CA SER A 437 8.09 -34.63 -9.28
C SER A 437 8.39 -35.78 -8.29
N ASN A 438 9.18 -35.65 -7.24
CA ASN A 438 9.59 -36.82 -6.44
C ASN A 438 9.60 -36.68 -4.91
N SER A 439 9.09 -35.60 -4.32
CA SER A 439 9.01 -35.51 -2.85
C SER A 439 7.58 -35.74 -2.34
N SER A 440 7.34 -36.94 -1.84
CA SER A 440 6.14 -37.33 -1.06
C SER A 440 6.14 -36.75 0.37
N GLU A 441 6.94 -35.73 0.65
CA GLU A 441 6.97 -35.11 1.96
C GLU A 441 5.94 -33.97 2.05
N SER A 442 4.79 -34.29 2.60
CA SER A 442 3.70 -33.39 2.97
C SER A 442 3.98 -32.68 4.30
N GLY A 443 5.06 -31.93 4.43
CA GLY A 443 5.43 -31.36 5.72
C GLY A 443 6.36 -30.14 5.70
N GLY A 444 6.42 -29.38 4.62
CA GLY A 444 7.24 -28.17 4.57
C GLY A 444 6.61 -26.99 5.34
N SER A 445 7.42 -26.21 6.05
CA SER A 445 6.98 -24.93 6.61
C SER A 445 6.74 -23.91 5.50
N PRO A 446 5.74 -23.04 5.61
CA PRO A 446 5.48 -22.00 4.62
C PRO A 446 6.68 -21.05 4.52
N CYS A 447 7.02 -20.69 3.28
CA CYS A 447 8.10 -19.79 2.96
C CYS A 447 7.55 -18.49 2.34
N SER A 448 8.29 -17.42 2.49
CA SER A 448 8.05 -16.18 1.74
C SER A 448 8.83 -16.22 0.44
N TYR A 449 8.19 -15.80 -0.63
CA TYR A 449 8.76 -15.74 -1.98
C TYR A 449 8.81 -14.29 -2.44
N MET A 450 9.90 -13.92 -3.10
CA MET A 450 10.08 -12.63 -3.73
C MET A 450 10.37 -12.82 -5.22
N LEU A 451 9.55 -12.21 -6.05
CA LEU A 451 9.68 -12.18 -7.50
C LEU A 451 10.04 -10.78 -7.97
N HIS A 452 11.04 -10.68 -8.84
CA HIS A 452 11.32 -9.44 -9.55
C HIS A 452 11.24 -9.68 -11.07
N PRO A 453 10.55 -8.83 -11.83
CA PRO A 453 10.28 -9.06 -13.26
C PRO A 453 11.51 -9.17 -14.17
N LEU A 454 12.66 -8.68 -13.73
CA LEU A 454 13.92 -8.90 -14.48
C LEU A 454 14.44 -10.36 -14.40
N TYR A 455 13.94 -11.13 -13.44
CA TYR A 455 14.31 -12.52 -13.22
C TYR A 455 13.04 -13.37 -13.05
N PRO A 456 12.19 -13.45 -14.10
CA PRO A 456 10.88 -14.11 -14.00
C PRO A 456 10.97 -15.62 -13.79
N ASP A 457 12.13 -16.21 -14.05
CA ASP A 457 12.39 -17.64 -13.91
C ASP A 457 13.03 -18.03 -12.56
N ALA A 458 13.23 -17.03 -11.67
CA ALA A 458 13.84 -17.23 -10.36
C ALA A 458 13.05 -16.54 -9.26
N LEU A 459 12.85 -17.25 -8.15
CA LEU A 459 12.26 -16.73 -6.92
C LEU A 459 13.32 -16.73 -5.82
N LEU A 460 13.39 -15.66 -5.03
CA LEU A 460 14.06 -15.73 -3.74
C LEU A 460 13.13 -16.35 -2.73
N GLU A 461 13.56 -17.42 -2.08
CA GLU A 461 12.81 -18.18 -1.09
C GLU A 461 13.42 -17.99 0.29
N PHE A 462 12.60 -17.59 1.25
CA PHE A 462 12.97 -17.44 2.65
C PHE A 462 11.97 -18.17 3.55
N CYS A 463 12.43 -19.26 4.19
CA CYS A 463 11.60 -20.05 5.08
C CYS A 463 11.79 -19.59 6.53
N HIS A 464 10.70 -19.22 7.17
CA HIS A 464 10.71 -18.58 8.49
C HIS A 464 10.75 -19.58 9.64
N GLY A 465 10.55 -20.87 9.39
CA GLY A 465 10.45 -21.90 10.42
C GLY A 465 9.24 -21.74 11.34
N VAL A 466 8.23 -20.98 10.92
CA VAL A 466 6.98 -20.76 11.66
C VAL A 466 5.86 -21.55 11.02
N GLU A 467 4.98 -22.11 11.86
CA GLU A 467 3.90 -22.98 11.39
C GLU A 467 2.78 -22.22 10.69
N ARG A 468 2.49 -20.97 11.15
CA ARG A 468 1.36 -20.20 10.65
C ARG A 468 1.63 -18.70 10.64
N ILE A 469 1.39 -18.07 9.51
CA ILE A 469 1.35 -16.62 9.35
C ILE A 469 -0.12 -16.19 9.33
N VAL A 470 -0.51 -15.36 10.30
CA VAL A 470 -1.87 -14.82 10.41
C VAL A 470 -2.05 -13.61 9.52
N ALA A 471 -1.08 -12.69 9.53
CA ALA A 471 -1.10 -11.52 8.66
C ALA A 471 0.30 -11.18 8.12
N PHE A 472 0.32 -10.64 6.91
CA PHE A 472 1.53 -10.23 6.20
C PHE A 472 1.31 -8.87 5.55
N ARG A 473 2.29 -7.99 5.66
CA ARG A 473 2.34 -6.72 4.95
C ARG A 473 3.77 -6.37 4.56
N ALA A 474 3.93 -5.82 3.37
CA ALA A 474 5.20 -5.26 2.90
C ALA A 474 5.04 -3.77 2.59
N THR A 475 6.02 -2.98 2.93
CA THR A 475 5.98 -1.53 2.71
C THR A 475 7.37 -0.91 2.59
N LEU A 476 7.37 0.31 2.10
CA LEU A 476 8.52 1.19 2.18
C LEU A 476 8.51 1.89 3.55
N MET A 477 9.54 1.66 4.35
CA MET A 477 9.60 2.19 5.72
C MET A 477 9.78 3.71 5.80
N GLU A 478 10.59 4.24 4.91
CA GLU A 478 10.86 5.69 4.80
C GLU A 478 10.69 6.13 3.36
N SER A 479 10.43 7.40 3.16
CA SER A 479 10.43 8.03 1.83
C SER A 479 11.73 7.80 1.06
N SER A 480 12.75 7.25 1.70
CA SER A 480 14.10 7.17 1.17
C SER A 480 14.63 5.78 0.84
N ARG A 481 13.91 4.66 0.89
CA ARG A 481 14.59 3.50 0.24
C ARG A 481 14.68 2.17 1.00
N HIS A 482 14.08 2.03 2.16
CA HIS A 482 14.14 0.76 2.89
C HIS A 482 12.80 0.04 2.84
N ALA A 483 12.73 -1.01 2.02
CA ALA A 483 11.59 -1.92 2.04
C ALA A 483 11.74 -2.92 3.18
N ALA A 484 10.65 -3.14 3.87
CA ALA A 484 10.53 -4.15 4.92
C ALA A 484 9.19 -4.88 4.78
N TYR A 485 9.11 -6.04 5.38
CA TYR A 485 7.86 -6.75 5.53
C TYR A 485 7.66 -7.15 6.98
N PHE A 486 6.39 -7.31 7.33
CA PHE A 486 5.92 -7.63 8.66
C PHE A 486 5.15 -8.94 8.63
N LEU A 487 5.42 -9.77 9.61
CA LEU A 487 4.80 -11.07 9.83
C LEU A 487 4.15 -11.05 11.21
N LEU A 488 2.86 -11.35 11.26
CA LEU A 488 2.14 -11.61 12.50
C LEU A 488 1.85 -13.11 12.55
N THR A 489 2.38 -13.75 13.57
CA THR A 489 2.28 -15.21 13.77
C THR A 489 1.75 -15.52 15.17
N GLY A 490 1.11 -16.66 15.34
CA GLY A 490 0.60 -17.12 16.64
C GLY A 490 -0.80 -17.72 16.53
N PRO A 491 -1.41 -18.09 17.67
CA PRO A 491 -2.78 -18.58 17.69
C PRO A 491 -3.76 -17.45 17.30
N GLU A 492 -4.78 -17.83 16.54
CA GLU A 492 -5.88 -16.94 16.19
C GLU A 492 -6.99 -16.97 17.24
N ALA A 493 -7.85 -15.94 17.19
CA ALA A 493 -9.04 -15.87 18.02
C ALA A 493 -9.90 -17.15 17.88
N GLY A 494 -10.29 -17.72 19.04
CA GLY A 494 -10.99 -19.02 19.12
C GLY A 494 -10.07 -20.21 19.37
N GLU A 495 -8.76 -20.05 19.29
CA GLU A 495 -7.76 -21.04 19.69
C GLU A 495 -7.32 -20.84 21.14
N ALA A 496 -6.58 -21.80 21.70
CA ALA A 496 -5.97 -21.65 23.02
C ALA A 496 -4.89 -20.54 22.96
N GLY A 497 -4.78 -19.76 24.03
CA GLY A 497 -3.74 -18.74 24.16
C GLY A 497 -2.34 -19.33 24.04
N GLY A 498 -1.45 -18.56 23.42
CA GLY A 498 -0.07 -18.94 23.20
C GLY A 498 0.81 -17.72 22.99
N THR A 499 1.93 -17.86 22.29
CA THR A 499 2.81 -16.75 21.99
C THR A 499 2.48 -16.14 20.64
N VAL A 500 1.98 -14.92 20.64
CA VAL A 500 1.81 -14.11 19.42
C VAL A 500 3.11 -13.37 19.16
N VAL A 501 3.62 -13.42 17.94
CA VAL A 501 4.88 -12.78 17.57
C VAL A 501 4.68 -11.87 16.36
N LEU A 502 5.03 -10.61 16.52
CA LEU A 502 5.16 -9.66 15.42
C LEU A 502 6.63 -9.51 15.05
N THR A 503 6.97 -9.80 13.81
CA THR A 503 8.34 -9.72 13.31
C THR A 503 8.42 -8.75 12.14
N LYS A 504 9.36 -7.81 12.21
CA LYS A 504 9.78 -6.99 11.08
C LYS A 504 11.06 -7.54 10.48
N ARG A 505 11.07 -7.68 9.18
CA ARG A 505 12.25 -8.07 8.43
C ARG A 505 12.55 -7.06 7.32
N LYS A 506 13.80 -6.74 7.15
CA LYS A 506 14.26 -5.82 6.12
C LYS A 506 14.64 -6.60 4.88
N LEU A 507 14.02 -6.28 3.76
CA LEU A 507 14.16 -7.03 2.50
C LEU A 507 15.64 -7.26 2.13
N LYS A 508 16.46 -6.22 2.16
CA LYS A 508 17.88 -6.30 1.81
C LYS A 508 18.74 -7.14 2.76
N GLN A 509 18.29 -7.37 3.97
CA GLN A 509 19.00 -8.22 4.91
C GLN A 509 18.68 -9.70 4.72
N ASP A 510 17.47 -9.98 4.24
CA ASP A 510 17.07 -11.35 4.00
C ASP A 510 17.58 -11.88 2.66
N VAL A 511 17.77 -11.02 1.66
CA VAL A 511 18.26 -11.44 0.33
C VAL A 511 19.50 -12.33 0.40
N PRO A 512 20.56 -12.03 1.16
CA PRO A 512 21.72 -12.92 1.28
C PRO A 512 21.43 -14.25 2.00
N LEU A 513 20.32 -14.33 2.73
CA LEU A 513 19.88 -15.51 3.50
C LEU A 513 18.88 -16.35 2.71
N CYS A 514 18.35 -15.82 1.60
CA CYS A 514 17.41 -16.52 0.75
C CYS A 514 18.11 -17.57 -0.08
N SER A 515 17.43 -18.69 -0.31
CA SER A 515 17.77 -19.59 -1.41
C SER A 515 17.19 -19.07 -2.72
N VAL A 516 17.84 -19.36 -3.83
CA VAL A 516 17.30 -19.06 -5.17
C VAL A 516 16.61 -20.32 -5.69
N ARG A 517 15.34 -20.18 -5.98
CA ARG A 517 14.55 -21.25 -6.56
C ARG A 517 14.30 -20.97 -8.04
N HIS A 518 14.87 -21.80 -8.90
CA HIS A 518 14.61 -21.74 -10.34
C HIS A 518 13.29 -22.45 -10.67
N ILE A 519 12.36 -21.73 -11.31
CA ILE A 519 11.03 -22.20 -11.64
C ILE A 519 11.03 -22.93 -12.98
N ARG A 520 11.92 -22.53 -13.90
CA ARG A 520 12.03 -23.12 -15.24
C ARG A 520 13.39 -23.77 -15.46
N THR A 521 13.41 -24.78 -16.30
CA THR A 521 14.60 -25.62 -16.57
C THR A 521 15.73 -24.89 -17.29
N SER A 522 15.47 -23.74 -17.91
CA SER A 522 16.48 -22.90 -18.53
C SER A 522 17.08 -21.96 -17.49
N GLN A 523 18.13 -22.42 -16.79
CA GLN A 523 18.94 -21.55 -15.94
C GLN A 523 19.66 -20.53 -16.84
N GLN A 524 19.09 -19.31 -16.92
CA GLN A 524 19.74 -18.20 -17.61
C GLN A 524 20.65 -17.39 -16.68
N HIS A 525 20.44 -17.48 -15.37
CA HIS A 525 21.15 -16.71 -14.35
C HIS A 525 21.64 -17.61 -13.21
N SER A 526 22.80 -17.28 -12.64
CA SER A 526 23.31 -17.95 -11.45
C SER A 526 22.62 -17.42 -10.18
N ASP A 527 22.65 -18.21 -9.11
CA ASP A 527 22.09 -17.83 -7.81
C ASP A 527 22.69 -16.53 -7.28
N ASP A 528 24.02 -16.39 -7.38
CA ASP A 528 24.75 -15.19 -6.96
C ASP A 528 24.32 -13.94 -7.75
N GLU A 529 24.09 -14.10 -9.05
CA GLU A 529 23.67 -13.02 -9.94
C GLU A 529 22.26 -12.53 -9.57
N VAL A 530 21.33 -13.44 -9.29
CA VAL A 530 19.97 -13.12 -8.85
C VAL A 530 20.01 -12.43 -7.49
N GLN A 531 20.73 -12.98 -6.51
CA GLN A 531 20.85 -12.38 -5.18
C GLN A 531 21.48 -10.98 -5.24
N GLU A 532 22.55 -10.81 -6.00
CA GLU A 532 23.20 -9.51 -6.15
C GLU A 532 22.28 -8.47 -6.80
N ALA A 533 21.49 -8.88 -7.80
CA ALA A 533 20.52 -8.01 -8.44
C ALA A 533 19.45 -7.52 -7.44
N PHE A 534 18.90 -8.40 -6.61
CA PHE A 534 17.96 -8.02 -5.56
C PHE A 534 18.61 -7.09 -4.51
N ASN A 535 19.86 -7.30 -4.14
CA ASN A 535 20.61 -6.42 -3.24
C ASN A 535 20.79 -5.00 -3.79
N ARG A 536 20.87 -4.85 -5.11
CA ARG A 536 21.03 -3.57 -5.80
C ARG A 536 19.73 -2.81 -5.97
N LEU A 537 18.57 -3.41 -5.74
CA LEU A 537 17.27 -2.75 -5.90
C LEU A 537 17.18 -1.49 -5.06
N ARG A 538 16.57 -0.48 -5.62
CA ARG A 538 16.19 0.78 -4.96
C ARG A 538 14.67 0.88 -4.97
N PHE A 539 14.09 1.27 -3.86
CA PHE A 539 12.64 1.33 -3.68
C PHE A 539 12.15 2.78 -3.69
N ARG A 540 10.90 2.96 -4.06
CA ARG A 540 10.20 4.26 -4.05
C ARG A 540 8.78 4.08 -3.51
N SER A 541 8.21 5.16 -2.95
CA SER A 541 6.76 5.25 -2.72
C SER A 541 6.03 5.39 -4.06
N ASN A 542 4.84 4.88 -4.09
CA ASN A 542 3.93 5.02 -5.24
C ASN A 542 3.45 6.46 -5.41
#